data_eeaab4815f50ac45c97ad7fb7a6a9d65
#
_entry.id   eeaab4815f50ac45c97ad7fb7a6a9d65
#
_cell.length_a   1.000
_cell.length_b   1.000
_cell.length_c   1.000
_cell.angle_alpha   90.00
_cell.angle_beta   90.00
_cell.angle_gamma   90.00
#
_symmetry.space_group_name_H-M   'P 1'
#
loop_
_entity.id
_entity.type
_entity.pdbx_description
1 polymer ?
#
loop_
_entity_poly.entity_id
_entity_poly.type
_entity_poly.pdbx_seq_one_letter_code
_entity_poly.pdbx_strand_id
1 'polypeptide(L)'
;MGFLDGQTTNPTLIAGHPAARERKLKGDAFTRREIMTLYRAVARDIAAQIPAGSVSLEVYADERTATADMMDAAREMYAWIPNAHIKFPLTAAGLAAAEAAVAEGMRVNLTLCFSQAQAAAVYAATRGAKKGQVFVSPFVGRLDDRGENGMDLIANIIRMYAAGDGHVEVLAASIRSMDHVFAALRLGSDIITAPAKVLRAWADAGCPAPPDDWAYRPVALAPIPYKDIDLALDWRRFAIDHELTSRGLERFSADWNALIARA
;
A
#
# COMPACT_ATOMS: atom_id res chain seq x y z
N MET A 1 -13.12 14.87 -7.07
CA MET A 1 -12.27 15.61 -6.13
C MET A 1 -11.05 16.04 -6.91
N GLY A 2 -10.88 17.32 -7.21
CA GLY A 2 -9.82 17.84 -8.10
C GLY A 2 -8.42 17.93 -7.47
N PHE A 3 -8.21 17.32 -6.32
CA PHE A 3 -6.96 17.38 -5.56
C PHE A 3 -6.27 16.01 -5.36
N LEU A 4 -6.74 14.96 -6.05
CA LEU A 4 -6.14 13.64 -5.90
C LEU A 4 -4.93 13.49 -6.82
N ASP A 5 -3.78 13.17 -6.22
CA ASP A 5 -2.51 12.90 -6.92
C ASP A 5 -2.28 11.39 -7.14
N GLY A 6 -3.19 10.55 -6.65
CA GLY A 6 -3.05 9.10 -6.81
C GLY A 6 -4.22 8.30 -6.26
N GLN A 7 -4.19 7.02 -6.54
CA GLN A 7 -5.11 6.05 -5.97
C GLN A 7 -4.43 4.70 -5.78
N THR A 8 -4.75 4.03 -4.68
CA THR A 8 -4.32 2.66 -4.44
C THR A 8 -5.49 1.70 -4.64
N THR A 9 -5.23 0.54 -5.20
CA THR A 9 -6.17 -0.58 -5.27
C THR A 9 -5.74 -1.72 -4.35
N ASN A 10 -6.62 -2.66 -4.12
CA ASN A 10 -6.33 -3.95 -3.49
C ASN A 10 -7.45 -4.94 -3.81
N PRO A 11 -7.27 -6.25 -3.57
CA PRO A 11 -8.28 -7.28 -3.84
C PRO A 11 -9.64 -6.99 -3.20
N THR A 12 -9.68 -6.50 -1.96
CA THR A 12 -10.94 -6.14 -1.26
C THR A 12 -11.69 -5.01 -1.98
N LEU A 13 -10.98 -4.00 -2.49
CA LEU A 13 -11.60 -2.88 -3.22
C LEU A 13 -12.17 -3.35 -4.55
N ILE A 14 -11.47 -4.23 -5.27
CA ILE A 14 -11.98 -4.82 -6.51
C ILE A 14 -13.20 -5.70 -6.23
N ALA A 15 -13.17 -6.51 -5.16
CA ALA A 15 -14.33 -7.29 -4.72
C ALA A 15 -15.52 -6.39 -4.32
N GLY A 16 -15.25 -5.19 -3.83
CA GLY A 16 -16.25 -4.17 -3.50
C GLY A 16 -16.80 -3.39 -4.70
N HIS A 17 -16.26 -3.55 -5.91
CA HIS A 17 -16.73 -2.85 -7.10
C HIS A 17 -18.20 -3.21 -7.42
N PRO A 18 -19.06 -2.24 -7.85
CA PRO A 18 -20.48 -2.50 -8.11
C PRO A 18 -20.72 -3.71 -9.02
N ALA A 19 -20.00 -3.83 -10.13
CA ALA A 19 -20.12 -4.96 -11.05
C ALA A 19 -19.74 -6.31 -10.40
N ALA A 20 -18.74 -6.31 -9.51
CA ALA A 20 -18.36 -7.52 -8.78
C ALA A 20 -19.42 -7.92 -7.75
N ARG A 21 -19.99 -6.93 -7.03
CA ARG A 21 -21.09 -7.15 -6.08
C ARG A 21 -22.35 -7.65 -6.77
N GLU A 22 -22.75 -7.04 -7.89
CA GLU A 22 -23.93 -7.44 -8.66
C GLU A 22 -23.81 -8.90 -9.09
N ARG A 23 -22.66 -9.29 -9.66
CA ARG A 23 -22.41 -10.66 -10.12
C ARG A 23 -22.46 -11.66 -8.96
N LYS A 24 -21.84 -11.31 -7.82
CA LYS A 24 -21.91 -12.11 -6.60
C LYS A 24 -23.34 -12.30 -6.10
N LEU A 25 -24.18 -11.26 -6.13
CA LEU A 25 -25.60 -11.35 -5.74
C LEU A 25 -26.42 -12.26 -6.63
N LYS A 26 -26.04 -12.40 -7.92
CA LYS A 26 -26.66 -13.31 -8.87
C LYS A 26 -26.15 -14.75 -8.75
N GLY A 27 -25.18 -15.01 -7.88
CA GLY A 27 -24.54 -16.31 -7.76
C GLY A 27 -23.56 -16.64 -8.90
N ASP A 28 -23.22 -15.65 -9.73
CA ASP A 28 -22.30 -15.80 -10.84
C ASP A 28 -20.87 -15.56 -10.38
N ALA A 29 -19.98 -16.51 -10.59
CA ALA A 29 -18.56 -16.33 -10.36
C ALA A 29 -17.85 -15.84 -11.63
N PHE A 30 -16.76 -15.09 -11.44
CA PHE A 30 -15.88 -14.70 -12.54
C PHE A 30 -14.94 -15.84 -12.93
N THR A 31 -14.62 -15.96 -14.19
CA THR A 31 -13.37 -16.60 -14.58
C THR A 31 -12.20 -15.68 -14.22
N ARG A 32 -10.99 -16.24 -14.08
CA ARG A 32 -9.78 -15.45 -13.86
C ARG A 32 -9.59 -14.35 -14.93
N ARG A 33 -9.90 -14.67 -16.18
CA ARG A 33 -9.79 -13.72 -17.29
C ARG A 33 -10.79 -12.56 -17.16
N GLU A 34 -12.02 -12.83 -16.77
CA GLU A 34 -13.04 -11.80 -16.63
C GLU A 34 -12.74 -10.83 -15.49
N ILE A 35 -12.29 -11.32 -14.32
CA ILE A 35 -11.96 -10.45 -13.21
C ILE A 35 -10.73 -9.58 -13.53
N MET A 36 -9.72 -10.11 -14.23
CA MET A 36 -8.58 -9.31 -14.70
C MET A 36 -9.01 -8.27 -15.73
N THR A 37 -9.97 -8.60 -16.60
CA THR A 37 -10.56 -7.63 -17.55
C THR A 37 -11.28 -6.49 -16.81
N LEU A 38 -12.08 -6.81 -15.79
CA LEU A 38 -12.72 -5.80 -14.93
C LEU A 38 -11.67 -4.93 -14.23
N TYR A 39 -10.65 -5.55 -13.62
CA TYR A 39 -9.61 -4.81 -12.91
C TYR A 39 -8.85 -3.85 -13.84
N ARG A 40 -8.50 -4.32 -15.02
CA ARG A 40 -7.86 -3.50 -16.06
C ARG A 40 -8.73 -2.31 -16.49
N ALA A 41 -10.04 -2.51 -16.66
CA ALA A 41 -10.98 -1.43 -16.98
C ALA A 41 -11.01 -0.39 -15.85
N VAL A 42 -11.17 -0.82 -14.59
CA VAL A 42 -11.13 0.06 -13.42
C VAL A 42 -9.81 0.84 -13.34
N ALA A 43 -8.68 0.18 -13.56
CA ALA A 43 -7.37 0.83 -13.54
C ALA A 43 -7.26 1.93 -14.61
N ARG A 44 -7.76 1.67 -15.82
CA ARG A 44 -7.77 2.64 -16.92
C ARG A 44 -8.68 3.84 -16.65
N ASP A 45 -9.86 3.59 -16.10
CA ASP A 45 -10.79 4.65 -15.72
C ASP A 45 -10.20 5.58 -14.66
N ILE A 46 -9.50 5.02 -13.67
CA ILE A 46 -8.79 5.79 -12.65
C ILE A 46 -7.66 6.59 -13.30
N ALA A 47 -6.79 5.95 -14.09
CA ALA A 47 -5.63 6.60 -14.72
C ALA A 47 -6.05 7.76 -15.65
N ALA A 48 -7.19 7.62 -16.33
CA ALA A 48 -7.73 8.69 -17.17
C ALA A 48 -8.15 9.92 -16.37
N GLN A 49 -8.57 9.76 -15.12
CA GLN A 49 -8.97 10.88 -14.25
C GLN A 49 -7.79 11.54 -13.54
N ILE A 50 -6.68 10.82 -13.35
CA ILE A 50 -5.46 11.33 -12.69
C ILE A 50 -4.22 11.02 -13.53
N PRO A 51 -4.12 11.53 -14.76
CA PRO A 51 -3.06 11.15 -15.71
C PRO A 51 -1.65 11.53 -15.23
N ALA A 52 -1.52 12.57 -14.43
CA ALA A 52 -0.26 13.02 -13.84
C ALA A 52 0.03 12.38 -12.47
N GLY A 53 -0.93 11.65 -11.92
CA GLY A 53 -0.82 11.02 -10.59
C GLY A 53 -0.25 9.61 -10.65
N SER A 54 -0.35 8.87 -9.54
CA SER A 54 0.07 7.46 -9.45
C SER A 54 -1.10 6.52 -9.16
N VAL A 55 -1.13 5.35 -9.80
CA VAL A 55 -2.13 4.32 -9.53
C VAL A 55 -1.45 3.04 -9.09
N SER A 56 -1.64 2.66 -7.82
CA SER A 56 -1.08 1.42 -7.29
C SER A 56 -2.00 0.24 -7.59
N LEU A 57 -1.50 -0.73 -8.36
CA LEU A 57 -2.19 -1.94 -8.78
C LEU A 57 -1.64 -3.15 -8.01
N GLU A 58 -2.44 -3.73 -7.12
CA GLU A 58 -1.99 -4.85 -6.29
C GLU A 58 -2.12 -6.17 -7.04
N VAL A 59 -1.00 -6.90 -7.17
CA VAL A 59 -1.00 -8.26 -7.71
C VAL A 59 -1.72 -9.22 -6.76
N TYR A 60 -2.30 -10.29 -7.30
CA TYR A 60 -2.76 -11.37 -6.44
C TYR A 60 -1.58 -12.04 -5.76
N ALA A 61 -1.72 -12.28 -4.48
CA ALA A 61 -0.79 -13.10 -3.72
C ALA A 61 -1.51 -13.81 -2.56
N ASP A 62 -1.07 -15.02 -2.26
CA ASP A 62 -1.36 -15.79 -1.06
C ASP A 62 -0.06 -16.36 -0.48
N GLU A 63 -0.12 -17.18 0.55
CA GLU A 63 1.06 -17.77 1.20
C GLU A 63 1.91 -18.66 0.28
N ARG A 64 1.35 -19.15 -0.84
CA ARG A 64 1.99 -20.06 -1.79
C ARG A 64 2.45 -19.38 -3.05
N THR A 65 2.08 -18.13 -3.25
CA THR A 65 2.40 -17.39 -4.47
C THR A 65 3.89 -17.14 -4.57
N ALA A 66 4.51 -17.68 -5.61
CA ALA A 66 5.93 -17.54 -5.84
C ALA A 66 6.29 -16.14 -6.41
N THR A 67 7.55 -15.75 -6.26
CA THR A 67 8.09 -14.51 -6.85
C THR A 67 7.85 -14.45 -8.36
N ALA A 68 8.03 -15.54 -9.08
CA ALA A 68 7.83 -15.61 -10.53
C ALA A 68 6.40 -15.29 -10.93
N ASP A 69 5.40 -15.86 -10.22
CA ASP A 69 3.99 -15.61 -10.48
C ASP A 69 3.61 -14.15 -10.27
N MET A 70 4.15 -13.52 -9.21
CA MET A 70 3.97 -12.10 -8.95
C MET A 70 4.61 -11.23 -10.04
N MET A 71 5.79 -11.61 -10.54
CA MET A 71 6.48 -10.88 -11.61
C MET A 71 5.76 -10.98 -12.95
N ASP A 72 5.21 -12.15 -13.30
CA ASP A 72 4.43 -12.30 -14.52
C ASP A 72 3.16 -11.43 -14.48
N ALA A 73 2.45 -11.44 -13.34
CA ALA A 73 1.32 -10.54 -13.13
C ALA A 73 1.75 -9.05 -13.15
N ALA A 74 2.89 -8.73 -12.56
CA ALA A 74 3.43 -7.38 -12.51
C ALA A 74 3.72 -6.82 -13.91
N ARG A 75 4.39 -7.58 -14.77
CA ARG A 75 4.70 -7.17 -16.15
C ARG A 75 3.42 -6.92 -16.95
N GLU A 76 2.42 -7.82 -16.84
CA GLU A 76 1.13 -7.64 -17.49
C GLU A 76 0.44 -6.36 -16.99
N MET A 77 0.31 -6.20 -15.67
CA MET A 77 -0.44 -5.10 -15.06
C MET A 77 0.25 -3.75 -15.24
N TYR A 78 1.59 -3.72 -15.25
CA TYR A 78 2.36 -2.49 -15.48
C TYR A 78 2.10 -1.89 -16.86
N ALA A 79 1.83 -2.75 -17.85
CA ALA A 79 1.48 -2.32 -19.21
C ALA A 79 0.03 -1.84 -19.38
N TRP A 80 -0.82 -1.93 -18.36
CA TRP A 80 -2.23 -1.52 -18.48
C TRP A 80 -2.40 0.00 -18.57
N ILE A 81 -1.57 0.75 -17.82
CA ILE A 81 -1.64 2.22 -17.68
C ILE A 81 -0.23 2.81 -17.54
N PRO A 82 -0.01 4.05 -18.02
CA PRO A 82 1.33 4.66 -18.02
C PRO A 82 1.84 5.06 -16.63
N ASN A 83 0.95 5.24 -15.66
CA ASN A 83 1.23 5.73 -14.31
C ASN A 83 1.05 4.65 -13.22
N ALA A 84 1.24 3.37 -13.61
CA ALA A 84 1.15 2.25 -12.67
C ALA A 84 2.32 2.25 -11.67
N HIS A 85 1.99 1.91 -10.41
CA HIS A 85 2.91 1.35 -9.41
C HIS A 85 2.42 -0.05 -9.07
N ILE A 86 3.25 -1.07 -9.27
CA ILE A 86 2.83 -2.44 -8.95
C ILE A 86 2.96 -2.65 -7.46
N LYS A 87 1.87 -3.13 -6.85
CA LYS A 87 1.79 -3.27 -5.41
C LYS A 87 2.01 -4.73 -5.00
N PHE A 88 3.08 -4.98 -4.24
CA PHE A 88 3.47 -6.28 -3.73
C PHE A 88 3.27 -6.37 -2.22
N PRO A 89 2.86 -7.52 -1.67
CA PRO A 89 2.82 -7.73 -0.23
C PRO A 89 4.24 -7.80 0.33
N LEU A 90 4.41 -7.35 1.58
CA LEU A 90 5.70 -7.33 2.26
C LEU A 90 6.02 -8.71 2.87
N THR A 91 6.20 -9.67 1.97
CA THR A 91 6.68 -11.04 2.22
C THR A 91 8.04 -11.24 1.57
N ALA A 92 8.75 -12.32 1.88
CA ALA A 92 10.03 -12.62 1.21
C ALA A 92 9.87 -12.73 -0.31
N ALA A 93 8.81 -13.39 -0.77
CA ALA A 93 8.51 -13.50 -2.20
C ALA A 93 8.15 -12.15 -2.85
N GLY A 94 7.39 -11.30 -2.13
CA GLY A 94 7.02 -9.97 -2.60
C GLY A 94 8.20 -8.98 -2.63
N LEU A 95 9.13 -9.06 -1.66
CA LEU A 95 10.36 -8.27 -1.68
C LEU A 95 11.29 -8.68 -2.82
N ALA A 96 11.45 -10.00 -3.07
CA ALA A 96 12.21 -10.48 -4.22
C ALA A 96 11.57 -10.06 -5.55
N ALA A 97 10.24 -10.03 -5.64
CA ALA A 97 9.54 -9.51 -6.80
C ALA A 97 9.75 -8.00 -6.98
N ALA A 98 9.74 -7.23 -5.90
CA ALA A 98 10.00 -5.78 -5.95
C ALA A 98 11.45 -5.47 -6.38
N GLU A 99 12.43 -6.22 -5.85
CA GLU A 99 13.85 -6.12 -6.27
C GLU A 99 13.98 -6.33 -7.79
N ALA A 100 13.36 -7.40 -8.32
CA ALA A 100 13.37 -7.70 -9.75
C ALA A 100 12.60 -6.65 -10.58
N ALA A 101 11.42 -6.21 -10.11
CA ALA A 101 10.62 -5.21 -10.80
C ALA A 101 11.33 -3.85 -10.90
N VAL A 102 12.02 -3.42 -9.85
CA VAL A 102 12.84 -2.20 -9.86
C VAL A 102 14.00 -2.34 -10.83
N ALA A 103 14.66 -3.50 -10.88
CA ALA A 103 15.73 -3.77 -11.86
C ALA A 103 15.23 -3.74 -13.32
N GLU A 104 13.96 -4.10 -13.56
CA GLU A 104 13.28 -3.96 -14.85
C GLU A 104 12.73 -2.54 -15.10
N GLY A 105 12.98 -1.58 -14.21
CA GLY A 105 12.54 -0.18 -14.34
C GLY A 105 11.09 0.08 -13.95
N MET A 106 10.41 -0.87 -13.34
CA MET A 106 9.02 -0.69 -12.87
C MET A 106 8.96 0.18 -11.61
N ARG A 107 7.85 0.86 -11.44
CA ARG A 107 7.49 1.52 -10.18
C ARG A 107 6.74 0.54 -9.30
N VAL A 108 7.04 0.55 -7.99
CA VAL A 108 6.51 -0.43 -7.04
C VAL A 108 5.95 0.23 -5.77
N ASN A 109 5.02 -0.47 -5.11
CA ASN A 109 4.49 -0.09 -3.81
C ASN A 109 4.47 -1.32 -2.90
N LEU A 110 5.26 -1.34 -1.83
CA LEU A 110 5.33 -2.44 -0.88
C LEU A 110 4.28 -2.26 0.21
N THR A 111 3.31 -3.18 0.26
CA THR A 111 2.13 -3.06 1.14
C THR A 111 2.11 -4.06 2.27
N LEU A 112 1.17 -3.86 3.22
CA LEU A 112 1.07 -4.66 4.45
C LEU A 112 2.33 -4.51 5.32
N CYS A 113 2.84 -3.28 5.43
CA CYS A 113 3.96 -2.92 6.29
C CYS A 113 3.44 -2.60 7.70
N PHE A 114 4.05 -3.22 8.72
CA PHE A 114 3.67 -3.09 10.13
C PHE A 114 4.87 -2.94 11.07
N SER A 115 6.10 -2.88 10.54
CA SER A 115 7.29 -2.71 11.37
C SER A 115 8.38 -1.90 10.65
N GLN A 116 9.30 -1.28 11.45
CA GLN A 116 10.48 -0.62 10.90
C GLN A 116 11.41 -1.61 10.17
N ALA A 117 11.52 -2.86 10.66
CA ALA A 117 12.35 -3.88 10.02
C ALA A 117 11.83 -4.21 8.61
N GLN A 118 10.51 -4.27 8.44
CA GLN A 118 9.89 -4.44 7.13
C GLN A 118 10.19 -3.24 6.21
N ALA A 119 10.08 -2.02 6.70
CA ALA A 119 10.41 -0.82 5.93
C ALA A 119 11.91 -0.78 5.56
N ALA A 120 12.81 -1.16 6.48
CA ALA A 120 14.24 -1.30 6.20
C ALA A 120 14.52 -2.33 5.10
N ALA A 121 13.78 -3.45 5.10
CA ALA A 121 13.88 -4.45 4.04
C ALA A 121 13.43 -3.90 2.67
N VAL A 122 12.38 -3.07 2.62
CA VAL A 122 11.97 -2.38 1.39
C VAL A 122 13.09 -1.49 0.88
N TYR A 123 13.65 -0.64 1.76
CA TYR A 123 14.75 0.23 1.40
C TYR A 123 15.93 -0.56 0.80
N ALA A 124 16.31 -1.64 1.45
CA ALA A 124 17.42 -2.46 1.02
C ALA A 124 17.16 -3.24 -0.30
N ALA A 125 15.94 -3.75 -0.49
CA ALA A 125 15.56 -4.51 -1.70
C ALA A 125 15.44 -3.61 -2.94
N THR A 126 15.23 -2.31 -2.76
CA THR A 126 14.96 -1.39 -3.87
C THR A 126 16.08 -0.38 -4.10
N ARG A 127 17.29 -0.66 -3.59
CA ARG A 127 18.47 0.18 -3.81
C ARG A 127 18.71 0.44 -5.28
N GLY A 128 19.06 1.67 -5.61
CA GLY A 128 19.28 2.13 -6.98
C GLY A 128 18.02 2.63 -7.68
N ALA A 129 16.86 2.48 -7.05
CA ALA A 129 15.65 3.15 -7.52
C ALA A 129 15.76 4.67 -7.37
N LYS A 130 14.92 5.39 -8.12
CA LYS A 130 14.84 6.85 -8.06
C LYS A 130 13.65 7.26 -7.24
N LYS A 131 13.66 8.48 -6.70
CA LYS A 131 12.50 9.10 -6.06
C LYS A 131 11.28 9.04 -6.99
N GLY A 132 10.10 8.71 -6.44
CA GLY A 132 8.87 8.48 -7.20
C GLY A 132 8.74 7.07 -7.79
N GLN A 133 9.76 6.20 -7.62
CA GLN A 133 9.71 4.83 -8.14
C GLN A 133 9.27 3.82 -7.10
N VAL A 134 9.51 4.07 -5.82
CA VAL A 134 9.24 3.11 -4.73
C VAL A 134 8.41 3.76 -3.63
N PHE A 135 7.27 3.15 -3.32
CA PHE A 135 6.45 3.48 -2.16
C PHE A 135 6.50 2.34 -1.15
N VAL A 136 6.49 2.68 0.13
CA VAL A 136 6.18 1.75 1.22
C VAL A 136 4.89 2.18 1.89
N SER A 137 3.97 1.24 2.11
CA SER A 137 2.64 1.50 2.66
C SER A 137 2.48 0.91 4.07
N PRO A 138 2.91 1.61 5.14
CA PRO A 138 2.61 1.22 6.51
C PRO A 138 1.14 1.44 6.85
N PHE A 139 0.53 0.45 7.54
CA PHE A 139 -0.90 0.40 7.82
C PHE A 139 -1.21 0.88 9.23
N VAL A 140 -1.48 2.17 9.39
CA VAL A 140 -1.76 2.83 10.67
C VAL A 140 -2.95 2.18 11.40
N GLY A 141 -4.14 2.25 10.83
CA GLY A 141 -5.35 1.87 11.53
C GLY A 141 -5.45 0.39 11.89
N ARG A 142 -4.66 -0.50 11.28
CA ARG A 142 -4.59 -1.91 11.71
C ARG A 142 -3.70 -2.11 12.93
N LEU A 143 -2.70 -1.27 13.13
CA LEU A 143 -1.92 -1.24 14.37
C LEU A 143 -2.79 -0.69 15.50
N ASP A 144 -3.57 0.37 15.23
CA ASP A 144 -4.49 0.93 16.21
C ASP A 144 -5.53 -0.09 16.67
N ASP A 145 -6.03 -0.96 15.77
CA ASP A 145 -6.94 -2.07 16.12
C ASP A 145 -6.32 -3.07 17.12
N ARG A 146 -4.99 -3.11 17.19
CA ARG A 146 -4.25 -3.92 18.17
C ARG A 146 -3.88 -3.15 19.43
N GLY A 147 -4.25 -1.89 19.52
CA GLY A 147 -3.87 -1.02 20.62
C GLY A 147 -2.44 -0.48 20.53
N GLU A 148 -1.82 -0.50 19.34
CA GLU A 148 -0.49 0.06 19.06
C GLU A 148 -0.63 1.37 18.27
N ASN A 149 0.16 2.40 18.59
CA ASN A 149 0.08 3.68 17.88
C ASN A 149 0.70 3.59 16.48
N GLY A 150 -0.13 3.40 15.47
CA GLY A 150 0.32 3.29 14.08
C GLY A 150 1.02 4.53 13.54
N MET A 151 0.74 5.72 14.08
CA MET A 151 1.45 6.96 13.69
C MET A 151 2.90 6.98 14.18
N ASP A 152 3.22 6.31 15.28
CA ASP A 152 4.63 6.14 15.69
C ASP A 152 5.41 5.32 14.67
N LEU A 153 4.78 4.33 14.02
CA LEU A 153 5.45 3.59 12.95
C LEU A 153 5.78 4.51 11.76
N ILE A 154 4.86 5.39 11.36
CA ILE A 154 5.12 6.39 10.31
C ILE A 154 6.29 7.28 10.70
N ALA A 155 6.27 7.86 11.91
CA ALA A 155 7.34 8.72 12.43
C ALA A 155 8.69 7.99 12.45
N ASN A 156 8.70 6.74 12.91
CA ASN A 156 9.88 5.90 13.01
C ASN A 156 10.48 5.57 11.64
N ILE A 157 9.64 5.29 10.63
CA ILE A 157 10.11 5.02 9.27
C ILE A 157 10.68 6.29 8.64
N ILE A 158 9.99 7.42 8.74
CA ILE A 158 10.47 8.71 8.22
C ILE A 158 11.83 9.07 8.85
N ARG A 159 11.94 8.95 10.19
CA ARG A 159 13.19 9.18 10.90
C ARG A 159 14.32 8.26 10.42
N MET A 160 14.03 6.98 10.22
CA MET A 160 15.00 5.99 9.74
C MET A 160 15.47 6.32 8.31
N TYR A 161 14.55 6.68 7.42
CA TYR A 161 14.85 7.00 6.02
C TYR A 161 15.54 8.34 5.82
N ALA A 162 15.48 9.25 6.81
CA ALA A 162 16.22 10.52 6.78
C ALA A 162 17.74 10.32 6.70
N ALA A 163 18.26 9.16 7.10
CA ALA A 163 19.66 8.78 6.94
C ALA A 163 19.99 8.19 5.54
N GLY A 164 18.99 7.98 4.70
CA GLY A 164 19.12 7.36 3.38
C GLY A 164 19.20 8.34 2.23
N ASP A 165 19.03 7.83 1.01
CA ASP A 165 19.11 8.58 -0.25
C ASP A 165 17.75 9.11 -0.76
N GLY A 166 16.65 8.83 -0.03
CA GLY A 166 15.32 9.31 -0.34
C GLY A 166 14.63 8.61 -1.53
N HIS A 167 15.10 7.44 -1.96
CA HIS A 167 14.47 6.71 -3.07
C HIS A 167 13.14 6.04 -2.69
N VAL A 168 12.89 5.77 -1.40
CA VAL A 168 11.62 5.20 -0.92
C VAL A 168 10.77 6.29 -0.28
N GLU A 169 9.56 6.45 -0.79
CA GLU A 169 8.57 7.40 -0.27
C GLU A 169 7.60 6.68 0.66
N VAL A 170 7.29 7.32 1.80
CA VAL A 170 6.39 6.78 2.82
C VAL A 170 4.95 7.13 2.48
N LEU A 171 4.13 6.10 2.22
CA LEU A 171 2.71 6.22 1.94
C LEU A 171 1.91 5.78 3.17
N ALA A 172 1.47 6.73 3.98
CA ALA A 172 0.63 6.44 5.14
C ALA A 172 -0.71 5.83 4.68
N ALA A 173 -0.94 4.56 5.03
CA ALA A 173 -2.09 3.77 4.61
C ALA A 173 -2.98 3.34 5.78
N SER A 174 -4.17 2.81 5.46
CA SER A 174 -5.16 2.44 6.48
C SER A 174 -5.56 3.61 7.37
N ILE A 175 -5.59 4.81 6.81
CA ILE A 175 -6.04 6.05 7.46
C ILE A 175 -7.53 5.96 7.74
N ARG A 176 -7.99 6.38 8.94
CA ARG A 176 -9.38 6.20 9.37
C ARG A 176 -10.07 7.47 9.84
N SER A 177 -9.31 8.51 10.15
CA SER A 177 -9.82 9.76 10.72
C SER A 177 -9.10 10.97 10.18
N MET A 178 -9.65 12.14 10.45
CA MET A 178 -8.98 13.42 10.18
C MET A 178 -7.73 13.59 11.03
N ASP A 179 -7.72 13.09 12.27
CA ASP A 179 -6.54 13.12 13.12
C ASP A 179 -5.37 12.32 12.51
N HIS A 180 -5.65 11.20 11.85
CA HIS A 180 -4.63 10.47 11.10
C HIS A 180 -4.12 11.26 9.89
N VAL A 181 -4.99 11.98 9.17
CA VAL A 181 -4.57 12.87 8.07
C VAL A 181 -3.67 13.97 8.60
N PHE A 182 -4.08 14.64 9.66
CA PHE A 182 -3.30 15.71 10.27
C PHE A 182 -1.96 15.22 10.83
N ALA A 183 -1.95 14.05 11.47
CA ALA A 183 -0.73 13.45 11.99
C ALA A 183 0.25 13.11 10.84
N ALA A 184 -0.24 12.50 9.77
CA ALA A 184 0.59 12.17 8.60
C ALA A 184 1.15 13.43 7.91
N LEU A 185 0.33 14.49 7.76
CA LEU A 185 0.78 15.79 7.25
C LEU A 185 1.86 16.41 8.16
N ARG A 186 1.65 16.38 9.46
CA ARG A 186 2.59 16.95 10.46
C ARG A 186 3.93 16.20 10.48
N LEU A 187 3.89 14.88 10.30
CA LEU A 187 5.07 14.04 10.22
C LEU A 187 5.83 14.18 8.89
N GLY A 188 5.22 14.80 7.87
CA GLY A 188 5.79 14.91 6.53
C GLY A 188 5.79 13.58 5.77
N SER A 189 4.74 12.74 5.94
CA SER A 189 4.56 11.57 5.08
C SER A 189 4.46 12.01 3.62
N ASP A 190 5.22 11.39 2.73
CA ASP A 190 5.26 11.78 1.31
C ASP A 190 3.89 11.64 0.64
N ILE A 191 3.14 10.60 1.02
CA ILE A 191 1.83 10.27 0.45
C ILE A 191 0.88 9.85 1.57
N ILE A 192 -0.41 10.16 1.40
CA ILE A 192 -1.48 9.72 2.29
C ILE A 192 -2.56 9.05 1.45
N THR A 193 -2.89 7.78 1.73
CA THR A 193 -4.04 7.11 1.13
C THR A 193 -5.12 6.88 2.19
N ALA A 194 -6.31 7.44 1.95
CA ALA A 194 -7.42 7.40 2.88
C ALA A 194 -8.73 7.03 2.16
N PRO A 195 -9.72 6.46 2.90
CA PRO A 195 -11.03 6.21 2.35
C PRO A 195 -11.70 7.50 1.85
N ALA A 196 -12.51 7.38 0.80
CA ALA A 196 -13.24 8.53 0.21
C ALA A 196 -14.04 9.33 1.24
N LYS A 197 -14.58 8.68 2.30
CA LYS A 197 -15.28 9.36 3.40
C LYS A 197 -14.37 10.35 4.14
N VAL A 198 -13.13 9.96 4.44
CA VAL A 198 -12.16 10.80 5.16
C VAL A 198 -11.70 11.94 4.25
N LEU A 199 -11.38 11.63 2.97
CA LEU A 199 -10.94 12.65 2.00
C LEU A 199 -12.04 13.67 1.70
N ARG A 200 -13.30 13.25 1.63
CA ARG A 200 -14.43 14.19 1.48
C ARG A 200 -14.57 15.11 2.67
N ALA A 201 -14.53 14.56 3.90
CA ALA A 201 -14.59 15.38 5.10
C ALA A 201 -13.45 16.41 5.15
N TRP A 202 -12.24 16.04 4.72
CA TRP A 202 -11.12 16.96 4.62
C TRP A 202 -11.34 18.03 3.54
N ALA A 203 -11.86 17.64 2.36
CA ALA A 203 -12.18 18.56 1.27
C ALA A 203 -13.30 19.53 1.64
N ASP A 204 -14.38 19.03 2.27
CA ASP A 204 -15.52 19.85 2.73
C ASP A 204 -15.08 20.88 3.78
N ALA A 205 -14.04 20.58 4.55
CA ALA A 205 -13.39 21.53 5.47
C ALA A 205 -12.41 22.50 4.79
N GLY A 206 -12.22 22.43 3.46
CA GLY A 206 -11.29 23.29 2.71
C GLY A 206 -9.85 22.78 2.68
N CYS A 207 -9.63 21.49 2.86
CA CYS A 207 -8.29 20.85 2.89
C CYS A 207 -7.32 21.51 3.89
N PRO A 208 -7.71 21.74 5.16
CA PRO A 208 -6.88 22.46 6.10
C PRO A 208 -5.60 21.69 6.42
N ALA A 209 -4.51 22.43 6.60
CA ALA A 209 -3.35 21.93 7.32
C ALA A 209 -3.66 21.86 8.84
N PRO A 210 -2.98 20.97 9.58
CA PRO A 210 -3.14 20.95 11.03
C PRO A 210 -2.68 22.28 11.64
N PRO A 211 -3.46 22.91 12.58
CA PRO A 211 -3.05 24.12 13.28
C PRO A 211 -1.72 23.97 13.99
N ASP A 212 -0.97 25.05 14.19
CA ASP A 212 0.39 24.99 14.77
C ASP A 212 0.44 24.38 16.17
N ASP A 213 -0.58 24.60 16.98
CA ASP A 213 -0.74 24.03 18.32
C ASP A 213 -1.39 22.64 18.34
N TRP A 214 -1.78 22.13 17.18
CA TRP A 214 -2.38 20.80 17.10
C TRP A 214 -1.34 19.70 17.35
N ALA A 215 -1.67 18.72 18.18
CA ALA A 215 -0.86 17.55 18.44
C ALA A 215 -1.71 16.29 18.34
N TYR A 216 -1.15 15.27 17.71
CA TYR A 216 -1.77 13.93 17.68
C TYR A 216 -1.78 13.33 19.10
N ARG A 217 -2.95 12.99 19.58
CA ARG A 217 -3.15 12.42 20.92
C ARG A 217 -3.95 11.12 20.81
N PRO A 218 -3.26 9.99 20.54
CA PRO A 218 -3.93 8.70 20.47
C PRO A 218 -4.50 8.33 21.84
N VAL A 219 -5.74 7.84 21.86
CA VAL A 219 -6.39 7.39 23.08
C VAL A 219 -6.16 5.88 23.23
N ALA A 220 -5.60 5.48 24.38
CA ALA A 220 -5.38 4.06 24.74
C ALA A 220 -4.54 3.24 23.76
N LEU A 221 -3.64 3.87 23.02
CA LEU A 221 -2.70 3.18 22.15
C LEU A 221 -1.31 3.12 22.80
N ALA A 222 -0.69 1.96 22.78
CA ALA A 222 0.68 1.78 23.23
C ALA A 222 1.67 2.39 22.22
N PRO A 223 2.71 3.09 22.66
CA PRO A 223 3.71 3.65 21.77
C PRO A 223 4.52 2.55 21.08
N ILE A 224 4.90 2.79 19.82
CA ILE A 224 5.86 1.94 19.09
C ILE A 224 7.24 2.61 19.17
N PRO A 225 8.18 2.07 19.96
CA PRO A 225 9.48 2.66 20.12
C PRO A 225 10.31 2.62 18.84
N TYR A 226 11.09 3.67 18.61
CA TYR A 226 12.07 3.70 17.54
C TYR A 226 13.16 2.62 17.76
N LYS A 227 13.53 1.98 16.66
CA LYS A 227 14.66 1.04 16.62
C LYS A 227 15.74 1.60 15.70
N ASP A 228 16.97 1.60 16.14
CA ASP A 228 18.11 1.91 15.30
C ASP A 228 18.40 0.71 14.40
N ILE A 229 18.27 0.90 13.08
CA ILE A 229 18.38 -0.16 12.08
C ILE A 229 19.34 0.29 10.99
N ASP A 230 20.36 -0.53 10.74
CA ASP A 230 21.33 -0.29 9.67
C ASP A 230 20.70 -0.57 8.29
N LEU A 231 20.45 0.50 7.54
CA LEU A 231 19.91 0.43 6.16
C LEU A 231 20.90 -0.16 5.15
N ALA A 232 22.18 -0.33 5.49
CA ALA A 232 23.19 -0.90 4.59
C ALA A 232 23.11 -2.43 4.49
N LEU A 233 22.42 -3.10 5.41
CA LEU A 233 22.26 -4.55 5.38
C LEU A 233 21.48 -5.04 4.16
N ASP A 234 21.73 -6.29 3.75
CA ASP A 234 20.90 -6.99 2.76
C ASP A 234 19.48 -7.19 3.32
N TRP A 235 18.46 -7.04 2.48
CA TRP A 235 17.06 -7.10 2.91
C TRP A 235 16.70 -8.47 3.54
N ARG A 236 17.38 -9.55 3.16
CA ARG A 236 17.17 -10.91 3.67
C ARG A 236 17.60 -11.07 5.14
N ARG A 237 18.31 -10.07 5.67
CA ARG A 237 18.76 -10.07 7.07
C ARG A 237 17.77 -9.44 8.04
N PHE A 238 16.74 -8.79 7.54
CA PHE A 238 15.72 -8.20 8.40
C PHE A 238 14.65 -9.22 8.78
N ALA A 239 14.16 -9.13 10.03
CA ALA A 239 12.99 -9.90 10.48
C ALA A 239 11.72 -9.25 9.91
N ILE A 240 11.25 -9.77 8.78
CA ILE A 240 10.10 -9.23 8.04
C ILE A 240 8.78 -9.93 8.37
N ASP A 241 8.83 -11.06 9.07
CA ASP A 241 7.62 -11.78 9.46
C ASP A 241 6.79 -10.95 10.44
N HIS A 242 5.51 -10.77 10.12
CA HIS A 242 4.59 -10.02 10.95
C HIS A 242 3.18 -10.59 10.82
N GLU A 243 2.53 -10.86 11.96
CA GLU A 243 1.20 -11.47 12.02
C GLU A 243 0.15 -10.69 11.20
N LEU A 244 0.17 -9.35 11.27
CA LEU A 244 -0.77 -8.53 10.51
C LEU A 244 -0.51 -8.57 9.00
N THR A 245 0.71 -8.83 8.56
CA THR A 245 1.03 -9.05 7.13
C THR A 245 0.39 -10.34 6.66
N SER A 246 0.57 -11.45 7.40
CA SER A 246 -0.04 -12.75 7.08
C SER A 246 -1.56 -12.67 7.07
N ARG A 247 -2.18 -12.10 8.11
CA ARG A 247 -3.63 -11.89 8.16
C ARG A 247 -4.15 -10.98 7.05
N GLY A 248 -3.37 -9.97 6.65
CA GLY A 248 -3.70 -9.08 5.55
C GLY A 248 -3.70 -9.80 4.22
N LEU A 249 -2.68 -10.62 3.99
CA LEU A 249 -2.53 -11.44 2.80
C LEU A 249 -3.67 -12.47 2.69
N GLU A 250 -3.95 -13.20 3.78
CA GLU A 250 -5.07 -14.14 3.86
C GLU A 250 -6.41 -13.48 3.52
N ARG A 251 -6.68 -12.32 4.12
CA ARG A 251 -7.90 -11.59 3.83
C ARG A 251 -8.00 -11.15 2.36
N PHE A 252 -6.94 -10.60 1.79
CA PHE A 252 -6.95 -10.11 0.42
C PHE A 252 -7.11 -11.26 -0.58
N SER A 253 -6.42 -12.39 -0.35
CA SER A 253 -6.58 -13.58 -1.18
C SER A 253 -7.97 -14.19 -1.04
N ALA A 254 -8.54 -14.25 0.17
CA ALA A 254 -9.89 -14.73 0.39
C ALA A 254 -10.95 -13.87 -0.31
N ASP A 255 -10.85 -12.53 -0.21
CA ASP A 255 -11.76 -11.59 -0.89
C ASP A 255 -11.70 -11.77 -2.43
N TRP A 256 -10.51 -11.96 -2.97
CA TRP A 256 -10.31 -12.22 -4.40
C TRP A 256 -10.85 -13.58 -4.83
N ASN A 257 -10.50 -14.63 -4.10
CA ASN A 257 -10.91 -16.01 -4.42
C ASN A 257 -12.44 -16.20 -4.31
N ALA A 258 -13.10 -15.40 -3.46
CA ALA A 258 -14.57 -15.41 -3.36
C ALA A 258 -15.29 -14.88 -4.61
N LEU A 259 -14.57 -14.25 -5.55
CA LEU A 259 -15.10 -13.75 -6.82
C LEU A 259 -14.95 -14.76 -7.96
N ILE A 260 -14.04 -15.73 -7.82
CA ILE A 260 -13.62 -16.62 -8.90
C ILE A 260 -14.35 -17.96 -8.79
N ALA A 261 -14.82 -18.48 -9.91
CA ALA A 261 -15.38 -19.83 -9.98
C ALA A 261 -14.33 -20.85 -9.49
N ARG A 262 -14.74 -21.73 -8.59
CA ARG A 262 -13.93 -22.89 -8.23
C ARG A 262 -13.80 -23.77 -9.46
N ALA A 263 -12.55 -24.06 -9.86
CA ALA A 263 -12.25 -24.99 -10.94
C ALA A 263 -12.71 -26.40 -10.56
#